data_10965fe62033ccb908571429fd82ec4b
#
_entry.id   10965fe62033ccb908571429fd82ec4b
#
_cell.length_a   1.000
_cell.length_b   1.000
_cell.length_c   1.000
_cell.angle_alpha   90.00
_cell.angle_beta   90.00
_cell.angle_gamma   90.00
#
_symmetry.space_group_name_H-M   'P 1'
#
loop_
_entity.id
_entity.type
_entity.pdbx_description
1 polymer ?
#
loop_
_entity_poly.entity_id
_entity_poly.type
_entity_poly.pdbx_seq_one_letter_code
_entity_poly.pdbx_strand_id
1 'polypeptide(L)'
;MKIIAGLGSIDEYVRYVEAGADEFFCGYVPYEWNRKYGTILPLNRREVLGINVQIGAESELRILAALVRKYGKPVHLTFNSLYYTPEQYPEIADVLHRCTELGF
;
A
#
# COMPACT_ATOMS: atom_id res chain seq x y z
N MET A 1 22.35 -8.54 6.22
CA MET A 1 20.96 -8.60 6.72
C MET A 1 20.18 -7.43 6.12
N LYS A 2 19.00 -7.69 5.62
CA LYS A 2 18.10 -6.64 5.13
C LYS A 2 17.08 -6.28 6.21
N ILE A 3 16.82 -5.00 6.36
CA ILE A 3 15.79 -4.49 7.27
C ILE A 3 14.59 -4.10 6.43
N ILE A 4 13.45 -4.72 6.71
CA ILE A 4 12.18 -4.48 6.03
C ILE A 4 11.24 -3.77 7.01
N ALA A 5 10.73 -2.60 6.61
CA ALA A 5 9.87 -1.78 7.46
C ALA A 5 8.47 -1.60 6.85
N GLY A 6 7.46 -1.56 7.71
CA GLY A 6 6.10 -1.26 7.29
C GLY A 6 5.85 0.24 7.25
N LEU A 7 5.22 0.72 6.17
CA LEU A 7 4.82 2.11 6.02
C LEU A 7 3.34 2.30 6.34
N GLY A 8 3.02 3.25 7.19
CA GLY A 8 1.66 3.69 7.43
C GLY A 8 1.31 4.96 6.66
N SER A 9 2.33 5.71 6.23
CA SER A 9 2.19 6.92 5.42
C SER A 9 3.43 7.13 4.56
N ILE A 10 3.30 7.97 3.53
CA ILE A 10 4.43 8.27 2.64
C ILE A 10 5.53 9.06 3.35
N ASP A 11 5.19 9.81 4.39
CA ASP A 11 6.15 10.63 5.15
C ASP A 11 7.21 9.77 5.86
N GLU A 12 6.88 8.54 6.16
CA GLU A 12 7.78 7.63 6.86
C GLU A 12 8.90 7.09 5.97
N TYR A 13 8.71 7.09 4.65
CA TYR A 13 9.65 6.47 3.71
C TYR A 13 11.06 7.04 3.85
N VAL A 14 11.23 8.34 3.70
CA VAL A 14 12.55 8.97 3.76
C VAL A 14 13.18 8.82 5.14
N ARG A 15 12.39 8.97 6.20
CA ARG A 15 12.87 8.80 7.56
C ARG A 15 13.43 7.41 7.80
N TYR A 16 12.74 6.39 7.30
CA TYR A 16 13.17 5.01 7.48
C TYR A 16 14.35 4.64 6.59
N VAL A 17 14.43 5.21 5.38
CA VAL A 17 15.63 5.07 4.53
C VAL A 17 16.85 5.64 5.25
N GLU A 18 16.73 6.83 5.82
CA GLU A 18 17.80 7.48 6.59
C GLU A 18 18.18 6.69 7.84
N ALA A 19 17.22 5.99 8.44
CA ALA A 19 17.46 5.14 9.61
C ALA A 19 18.07 3.77 9.25
N GLY A 20 18.22 3.45 7.96
CA GLY A 20 18.88 2.23 7.51
C GLY A 20 17.96 1.11 7.02
N ALA A 21 16.68 1.38 6.78
CA ALA A 21 15.79 0.38 6.19
C ALA A 21 16.16 0.12 4.72
N ASP A 22 16.06 -1.12 4.30
CA ASP A 22 16.45 -1.57 2.97
C ASP A 22 15.26 -1.75 2.03
N GLU A 23 14.15 -2.21 2.56
CA GLU A 23 12.92 -2.48 1.82
C GLU A 23 11.72 -2.10 2.67
N PHE A 24 10.58 -1.90 2.01
CA PHE A 24 9.34 -1.51 2.69
C PHE A 24 8.17 -2.32 2.19
N PHE A 25 7.13 -2.38 3.02
CA PHE A 25 5.82 -2.85 2.58
C PHE A 25 4.76 -1.88 3.08
N CYS A 26 3.69 -1.73 2.30
CA CYS A 26 2.50 -0.98 2.72
C CYS A 26 1.26 -1.50 1.99
N GLY A 27 0.10 -1.19 2.54
CA GLY A 27 -1.15 -1.48 1.89
C GLY A 27 -1.65 -0.28 1.11
N TYR A 28 -2.37 -0.54 0.03
CA TYR A 28 -3.12 0.46 -0.71
C TYR A 28 -4.58 0.06 -0.71
N VAL A 29 -5.43 0.94 -0.18
CA VAL A 29 -6.88 0.75 -0.19
C VAL A 29 -7.50 2.00 -0.80
N PRO A 30 -7.92 1.96 -2.07
CA PRO A 30 -8.56 3.11 -2.69
C PRO A 30 -9.77 3.59 -1.89
N TYR A 31 -10.00 4.88 -1.85
CA TYR A 31 -11.17 5.44 -1.15
C TYR A 31 -12.49 4.87 -1.69
N GLU A 32 -12.56 4.58 -2.98
CA GLU A 32 -13.74 3.95 -3.60
C GLU A 32 -14.01 2.56 -3.05
N TRP A 33 -12.96 1.79 -2.76
CA TRP A 33 -13.10 0.49 -2.11
C TRP A 33 -13.72 0.63 -0.72
N ASN A 34 -13.17 1.54 0.08
CA ASN A 34 -13.70 1.78 1.42
C ASN A 34 -15.13 2.29 1.40
N ARG A 35 -15.47 3.12 0.41
CA ARG A 35 -16.83 3.63 0.26
C ARG A 35 -17.82 2.52 -0.08
N LYS A 36 -17.40 1.56 -0.91
CA LYS A 36 -18.27 0.47 -1.40
C LYS A 36 -18.37 -0.68 -0.40
N TYR A 37 -17.25 -1.08 0.20
CA TYR A 37 -17.18 -2.29 1.04
C TYR A 37 -16.98 -1.98 2.52
N GLY A 38 -16.58 -0.78 2.87
CA GLY A 38 -16.28 -0.40 4.24
C GLY A 38 -15.15 -1.21 4.84
N THR A 39 -15.20 -1.37 6.16
CA THR A 39 -14.21 -2.17 6.90
C THR A 39 -14.60 -3.64 7.00
N ILE A 40 -15.79 -4.01 6.55
CA ILE A 40 -16.30 -5.39 6.65
C ILE A 40 -15.57 -6.33 5.67
N LEU A 41 -15.25 -5.80 4.47
CA LEU A 41 -14.51 -6.54 3.44
C LEU A 41 -13.23 -5.77 3.08
N PRO A 42 -12.22 -5.78 3.96
CA PRO A 42 -11.02 -4.97 3.74
C PRO A 42 -10.17 -5.55 2.61
N LEU A 43 -9.55 -4.66 1.84
CA LEU A 43 -8.56 -5.05 0.84
C LEU A 43 -7.24 -5.46 1.49
N ASN A 44 -6.91 -4.83 2.62
CA ASN A 44 -5.73 -5.10 3.44
C ASN A 44 -6.13 -5.17 4.92
N ARG A 45 -5.34 -5.91 5.71
CA ARG A 45 -5.64 -6.19 7.12
C ARG A 45 -4.94 -5.28 8.11
N ARG A 46 -4.08 -4.37 7.65
CA ARG A 46 -3.30 -3.55 8.58
C ARG A 46 -4.18 -2.51 9.27
N GLU A 47 -4.36 -2.70 10.56
CA GLU A 47 -5.12 -1.79 11.41
C GLU A 47 -4.31 -1.41 12.64
N VAL A 48 -4.52 -0.18 13.11
CA VAL A 48 -4.01 0.29 14.40
C VAL A 48 -5.18 0.92 15.14
N LEU A 49 -5.54 0.36 16.29
CA LEU A 49 -6.66 0.83 17.11
C LEU A 49 -7.98 0.95 16.31
N GLY A 50 -8.25 -0.04 15.45
CA GLY A 50 -9.46 -0.04 14.62
C GLY A 50 -9.42 0.90 13.43
N ILE A 51 -8.29 1.53 13.15
CA ILE A 51 -8.11 2.43 12.01
C ILE A 51 -7.22 1.73 10.99
N ASN A 52 -7.67 1.70 9.73
CA ASN A 52 -6.85 1.21 8.63
C ASN A 52 -5.62 2.11 8.42
N VAL A 53 -4.45 1.51 8.51
CA VAL A 53 -3.17 2.20 8.28
C VAL A 53 -2.71 1.87 6.87
N GLN A 54 -3.34 2.52 5.88
CA GLN A 54 -3.17 2.24 4.46
C GLN A 54 -3.03 3.56 3.69
N ILE A 55 -2.36 3.48 2.55
CA ILE A 55 -2.40 4.58 1.58
C ILE A 55 -3.74 4.50 0.84
N GLY A 56 -4.45 5.60 0.74
CA GLY A 56 -5.79 5.64 0.13
C GLY A 56 -5.87 6.42 -1.17
N ALA A 57 -4.89 7.26 -1.47
CA ALA A 57 -4.91 8.10 -2.65
C ALA A 57 -3.86 7.69 -3.69
N GLU A 58 -4.27 7.61 -4.96
CA GLU A 58 -3.34 7.32 -6.05
C GLU A 58 -2.24 8.38 -6.16
N SER A 59 -2.57 9.64 -5.86
CA SER A 59 -1.57 10.72 -5.83
C SER A 59 -0.44 10.44 -4.83
N GLU A 60 -0.74 9.86 -3.70
CA GLU A 60 0.27 9.45 -2.73
C GLU A 60 1.14 8.30 -3.25
N LEU A 61 0.53 7.34 -3.96
CA LEU A 61 1.30 6.28 -4.61
C LEU A 61 2.26 6.83 -5.66
N ARG A 62 1.85 7.86 -6.41
CA ARG A 62 2.71 8.51 -7.40
C ARG A 62 3.92 9.18 -6.73
N ILE A 63 3.71 9.83 -5.60
CA ILE A 63 4.79 10.43 -4.82
C ILE A 63 5.72 9.32 -4.30
N LEU A 64 5.15 8.27 -3.76
CA LEU A 64 5.94 7.14 -3.25
C LEU A 64 6.77 6.48 -4.35
N ALA A 65 6.20 6.29 -5.53
CA ALA A 65 6.92 5.75 -6.68
C ALA A 65 8.11 6.65 -7.08
N ALA A 66 7.94 7.97 -7.02
CA ALA A 66 9.02 8.92 -7.28
C ALA A 66 10.13 8.82 -6.23
N LEU A 67 9.76 8.66 -4.96
CA LEU A 67 10.73 8.46 -3.86
C LEU A 67 11.50 7.16 -4.04
N VAL A 68 10.84 6.08 -4.43
CA VAL A 68 11.48 4.79 -4.70
C VAL A 68 12.52 4.93 -5.82
N ARG A 69 12.18 5.65 -6.90
CA ARG A 69 13.13 5.89 -7.99
C ARG A 69 14.32 6.72 -7.52
N LYS A 70 14.09 7.69 -6.64
CA LYS A 70 15.15 8.56 -6.15
C LYS A 70 16.10 7.85 -5.17
N TYR A 71 15.56 7.10 -4.23
CA TYR A 71 16.36 6.50 -3.15
C TYR A 71 16.76 5.04 -3.43
N GLY A 72 16.12 4.38 -4.37
CA GLY A 72 16.46 3.00 -4.76
C GLY A 72 16.06 1.93 -3.76
N LYS A 73 15.18 2.24 -2.80
CA LYS A 73 14.71 1.27 -1.81
C LYS A 73 13.30 0.82 -2.17
N PRO A 74 13.09 -0.47 -2.51
CA PRO A 74 11.82 -0.93 -3.04
C PRO A 74 10.70 -0.92 -2.02
N VAL A 75 9.49 -0.68 -2.50
CA VAL A 75 8.24 -0.79 -1.73
C VAL A 75 7.38 -1.88 -2.34
N HIS A 76 6.95 -2.81 -1.51
CA HIS A 76 6.04 -3.89 -1.88
C HIS A 76 4.64 -3.54 -1.40
N LEU A 77 3.69 -3.43 -2.33
CA LEU A 77 2.28 -3.21 -1.97
C LEU A 77 1.64 -4.55 -1.60
N THR A 78 0.91 -4.56 -0.50
CA THR A 78 0.27 -5.77 0.02
C THR A 78 -1.24 -5.74 -0.21
N PHE A 79 -1.79 -6.92 -0.53
CA PHE A 79 -3.22 -7.17 -0.66
C PHE A 79 -3.50 -8.46 0.11
N ASN A 80 -3.64 -8.34 1.42
CA ASN A 80 -3.53 -9.47 2.34
C ASN A 80 -4.77 -9.72 3.18
N SER A 81 -5.96 -9.41 2.65
CA SER A 81 -7.19 -9.83 3.33
C SER A 81 -7.28 -11.35 3.38
N LEU A 82 -8.00 -11.86 4.39
CA LEU A 82 -8.15 -13.30 4.58
C LEU A 82 -8.90 -13.95 3.41
N TYR A 83 -9.80 -13.22 2.78
CA TYR A 83 -10.49 -13.71 1.59
C TYR A 83 -11.11 -12.54 0.81
N TYR A 84 -11.36 -12.78 -0.49
CA TYR A 84 -12.07 -11.86 -1.37
C TYR A 84 -13.23 -12.59 -2.03
N THR A 85 -14.33 -11.86 -2.29
CA THR A 85 -15.46 -12.44 -3.02
C THR A 85 -15.20 -12.42 -4.53
N PRO A 86 -15.81 -13.34 -5.30
CA PRO A 86 -15.64 -13.34 -6.76
C PRO A 86 -16.03 -12.02 -7.43
N GLU A 87 -17.01 -11.30 -6.89
CA GLU A 87 -17.46 -10.01 -7.42
C GLU A 87 -16.37 -8.94 -7.30
N GLN A 88 -15.43 -9.11 -6.36
CA GLN A 88 -14.35 -8.18 -6.13
C GLN A 88 -13.15 -8.39 -7.05
N TYR A 89 -13.02 -9.57 -7.67
CA TYR A 89 -11.84 -9.89 -8.48
C TYR A 89 -11.57 -8.91 -9.62
N PRO A 90 -12.58 -8.46 -10.41
CA PRO A 90 -12.31 -7.47 -11.45
C PRO A 90 -11.79 -6.14 -10.89
N GLU A 91 -12.31 -5.69 -9.74
CA GLU A 91 -11.86 -4.46 -9.10
C GLU A 91 -10.43 -4.60 -8.57
N ILE A 92 -10.11 -5.76 -7.98
CA ILE A 92 -8.75 -6.05 -7.51
C ILE A 92 -7.78 -6.06 -8.69
N ALA A 93 -8.15 -6.67 -9.80
CA ALA A 93 -7.34 -6.70 -11.01
C ALA A 93 -7.05 -5.28 -11.52
N ASP A 94 -8.04 -4.39 -11.52
CA ASP A 94 -7.86 -3.00 -11.92
C ASP A 94 -6.90 -2.26 -10.99
N VAL A 95 -7.03 -2.47 -9.68
CA VAL A 95 -6.13 -1.86 -8.68
C VAL A 95 -4.69 -2.34 -8.90
N LEU A 96 -4.50 -3.65 -9.05
CA LEU A 96 -3.17 -4.22 -9.30
C LEU A 96 -2.55 -3.67 -10.58
N HIS A 97 -3.36 -3.54 -11.63
CA HIS A 97 -2.91 -3.01 -12.92
C HIS A 97 -2.40 -1.58 -12.77
N ARG A 98 -3.18 -0.73 -12.10
CA ARG A 98 -2.79 0.67 -11.84
C ARG A 98 -1.52 0.75 -11.01
N CYS A 99 -1.38 -0.09 -9.99
CA CYS A 99 -0.17 -0.13 -9.17
C CYS A 99 1.06 -0.53 -10.00
N THR A 100 0.92 -1.53 -10.86
CA THR A 100 2.00 -1.96 -11.76
C THR A 100 2.40 -0.85 -12.73
N GLU A 101 1.44 -0.11 -13.28
CA GLU A 101 1.72 1.02 -14.16
C GLU A 101 2.49 2.14 -13.46
N LEU A 102 2.30 2.31 -12.15
CA LEU A 102 3.03 3.29 -11.34
C LEU A 102 4.45 2.84 -10.98
N GLY A 103 4.77 1.56 -11.20
CA GLY A 103 6.11 1.02 -10.96
C GLY A 103 6.24 0.14 -9.73
N PHE A 104 5.12 -0.27 -9.15
CA PHE A 104 5.11 -1.20 -8.02
C PHE A 104 5.01 -2.64 -8.46
#